data_315036b56a8c95ce2f3ffe19371bc391
#
_entry.id   315036b56a8c95ce2f3ffe19371bc391
#
_cell.length_a   1.000
_cell.length_b   1.000
_cell.length_c   1.000
_cell.angle_alpha   90.00
_cell.angle_beta   90.00
_cell.angle_gamma   90.00
#
_symmetry.space_group_name_H-M   'P 1'
#
loop_
_entity.id
_entity.type
_entity.pdbx_description
1 polymer ?
#
loop_
_entity_poly.entity_id
_entity_poly.type
_entity_poly.pdbx_seq_one_letter_code
_entity_poly.pdbx_strand_id
1 'polypeptide(L)'
;MAHLLSKVWKTALLGFIILIILSACLTLTPASSGTTPTYPAGTPTQDGLSVSVVGDVAFGPGSFNLTEPRVGLADLASYKATLTLSFAGTQDGKSQQWSKTYVMLTTKDPAARQLTIDKSGDNSDPTPVFMAEAGGAAYERRGTDACNATVIDPGNSLADRWEPAGFLAGVRGAEAAGSETVNGVAADHYNFDERAFAQLGIAKSTGEMWVATDGGYIVKYILTTQGDANYFGEGIEGTLTWDYELTGVNLPVVFDLPTNCPAGMVNAPLLPGATNIQNVPGLLAYDTSSSLADAAAFYQKQIPPLGWTLLGDPATNDTTALLDFSQGNQTMTVIITSGDAGTKVLIELGSTQAPVPTPTP
;
A
#
# COMPACT_ATOMS: atom_id res chain seq x y z
N MET A 1 -30.74 -12.50 -17.72
CA MET A 1 -30.16 -12.41 -16.36
C MET A 1 -28.98 -13.35 -16.10
N ALA A 2 -28.87 -14.49 -16.75
CA ALA A 2 -27.74 -15.44 -16.53
C ALA A 2 -26.40 -15.02 -17.11
N HIS A 3 -26.36 -14.12 -18.10
CA HIS A 3 -25.13 -13.66 -18.76
C HIS A 3 -24.37 -12.53 -18.01
N LEU A 4 -25.02 -11.83 -17.06
CA LEU A 4 -24.36 -10.78 -16.26
C LEU A 4 -23.59 -11.34 -15.06
N LEU A 5 -24.03 -12.46 -14.49
CA LEU A 5 -23.40 -13.09 -13.32
C LEU A 5 -22.05 -13.78 -13.65
N SER A 6 -21.86 -14.21 -14.90
CA SER A 6 -20.60 -14.87 -15.30
C SER A 6 -19.44 -13.92 -15.51
N LYS A 7 -19.69 -12.63 -15.80
CA LYS A 7 -18.65 -11.61 -15.97
C LYS A 7 -18.10 -11.07 -14.65
N VAL A 8 -18.94 -10.98 -13.62
CA VAL A 8 -18.53 -10.46 -12.30
C VAL A 8 -17.63 -11.48 -11.56
N TRP A 9 -17.85 -12.78 -11.78
CA TRP A 9 -17.02 -13.80 -11.14
C TRP A 9 -15.62 -13.92 -11.73
N LYS A 10 -15.48 -13.70 -13.04
CA LYS A 10 -14.16 -13.79 -13.71
C LYS A 10 -13.22 -12.63 -13.35
N THR A 11 -13.75 -11.43 -13.11
CA THR A 11 -12.94 -10.27 -12.67
C THR A 11 -12.53 -10.35 -11.18
N ALA A 12 -13.34 -11.01 -10.35
CA ALA A 12 -13.00 -11.26 -8.95
C ALA A 12 -11.86 -12.29 -8.80
N LEU A 13 -11.77 -13.29 -9.70
CA LEU A 13 -10.74 -14.32 -9.66
C LEU A 13 -9.34 -13.77 -9.98
N LEU A 14 -9.24 -12.81 -10.91
CA LEU A 14 -7.94 -12.21 -11.29
C LEU A 14 -7.34 -11.37 -10.18
N GLY A 15 -8.17 -10.66 -9.42
CA GLY A 15 -7.74 -9.94 -8.22
C GLY A 15 -7.23 -10.89 -7.12
N PHE A 16 -7.78 -12.11 -7.08
CA PHE A 16 -7.45 -13.09 -6.06
C PHE A 16 -6.14 -13.85 -6.36
N ILE A 17 -5.82 -14.12 -7.62
CA ILE A 17 -4.59 -14.83 -8.03
C ILE A 17 -3.35 -13.95 -7.81
N ILE A 18 -3.43 -12.65 -8.08
CA ILE A 18 -2.33 -11.71 -7.78
C ILE A 18 -2.15 -11.53 -6.27
N LEU A 19 -3.23 -11.62 -5.48
CA LEU A 19 -3.16 -11.60 -4.02
C LEU A 19 -2.55 -12.88 -3.44
N ILE A 20 -2.74 -14.04 -4.07
CA ILE A 20 -2.18 -15.32 -3.61
C ILE A 20 -0.67 -15.38 -3.82
N ILE A 21 -0.13 -14.82 -4.88
CA ILE A 21 1.32 -14.74 -5.10
C ILE A 21 1.98 -13.79 -4.07
N LEU A 22 1.29 -12.74 -3.65
CA LEU A 22 1.72 -11.84 -2.57
C LEU A 22 1.46 -12.40 -1.17
N SER A 23 0.45 -13.26 -0.99
CA SER A 23 0.10 -13.84 0.33
C SER A 23 0.99 -14.99 0.76
N ALA A 24 1.70 -15.66 -0.15
CA ALA A 24 2.62 -16.75 0.20
C ALA A 24 3.87 -16.27 0.98
N CYS A 25 4.13 -14.95 1.01
CA CYS A 25 5.22 -14.35 1.81
C CYS A 25 4.79 -13.73 3.16
N LEU A 26 3.51 -13.74 3.53
CA LEU A 26 2.97 -12.95 4.66
C LEU A 26 2.39 -13.75 5.83
N THR A 27 2.73 -15.02 6.00
CA THR A 27 2.40 -15.73 7.24
C THR A 27 3.64 -16.00 8.10
N LEU A 28 4.22 -14.94 8.66
CA LEU A 28 5.07 -15.04 9.85
C LEU A 28 4.23 -14.55 11.04
N THR A 29 3.59 -15.48 11.74
CA THR A 29 3.03 -15.25 13.08
C THR A 29 4.16 -14.95 14.06
N PRO A 30 4.03 -13.94 14.96
CA PRO A 30 5.02 -13.73 16.02
C PRO A 30 4.99 -14.91 16.99
N ALA A 31 6.16 -15.50 17.21
CA ALA A 31 6.35 -16.57 18.18
C ALA A 31 6.10 -16.06 19.60
N SER A 32 5.06 -16.57 20.22
CA SER A 32 4.83 -16.54 21.66
C SER A 32 5.92 -17.35 22.35
N SER A 33 6.65 -16.75 23.29
CA SER A 33 7.59 -17.43 24.18
C SER A 33 6.84 -18.40 25.09
N GLY A 34 6.93 -19.68 24.80
CA GLY A 34 6.37 -20.76 25.62
C GLY A 34 7.21 -22.03 25.46
N THR A 35 7.86 -22.41 26.55
CA THR A 35 8.39 -23.72 26.97
C THR A 35 8.54 -24.81 25.91
N THR A 36 9.78 -25.22 25.70
CA THR A 36 10.23 -26.35 24.90
C THR A 36 9.59 -27.67 25.38
N PRO A 37 8.83 -28.41 24.54
CA PRO A 37 8.50 -29.79 24.83
C PRO A 37 9.60 -30.70 24.30
N THR A 38 10.11 -31.54 25.19
CA THR A 38 11.02 -32.65 24.89
C THR A 38 10.22 -33.76 24.20
N TYR A 39 10.54 -34.06 22.94
CA TYR A 39 9.98 -35.22 22.23
C TYR A 39 10.90 -36.44 22.39
N PRO A 40 10.34 -37.63 22.66
CA PRO A 40 11.13 -38.87 22.65
C PRO A 40 11.45 -39.27 21.22
N ALA A 41 12.68 -39.75 21.01
CA ALA A 41 13.14 -40.31 19.76
C ALA A 41 12.37 -41.60 19.41
N GLY A 42 11.47 -41.48 18.44
CA GLY A 42 10.82 -42.63 17.80
C GLY A 42 10.99 -42.48 16.30
N THR A 43 11.71 -43.42 15.69
CA THR A 43 11.91 -43.54 14.25
C THR A 43 10.60 -43.93 13.58
N PRO A 44 10.00 -43.16 12.68
CA PRO A 44 8.99 -43.67 11.77
C PRO A 44 9.65 -44.11 10.47
N THR A 45 9.56 -45.39 10.17
CA THR A 45 9.75 -45.94 8.84
C THR A 45 8.58 -45.45 7.97
N GLN A 46 8.84 -44.61 7.00
CA GLN A 46 7.88 -44.24 5.96
C GLN A 46 8.36 -44.77 4.61
N ASP A 47 7.59 -45.73 4.11
CA ASP A 47 7.66 -46.20 2.73
C ASP A 47 7.23 -45.06 1.77
N GLY A 48 8.09 -44.75 0.83
CA GLY A 48 7.82 -44.41 -0.55
C GLY A 48 7.00 -43.16 -0.85
N LEU A 49 7.60 -42.00 -0.68
CA LEU A 49 7.52 -40.82 -1.58
C LEU A 49 8.78 -40.02 -1.34
N SER A 50 9.81 -40.27 -2.12
CA SER A 50 10.97 -39.40 -2.21
C SER A 50 10.53 -38.11 -2.92
N VAL A 51 10.05 -37.13 -2.15
CA VAL A 51 10.10 -35.75 -2.58
C VAL A 51 11.59 -35.45 -2.70
N SER A 52 12.08 -35.35 -3.94
CA SER A 52 13.40 -34.77 -4.18
C SER A 52 13.33 -33.35 -3.65
N VAL A 53 13.80 -33.14 -2.42
CA VAL A 53 14.20 -31.82 -1.95
C VAL A 53 15.25 -31.39 -2.96
N VAL A 54 14.92 -30.41 -3.81
CA VAL A 54 15.88 -29.74 -4.68
C VAL A 54 17.01 -29.33 -3.76
N GLY A 55 18.17 -29.96 -3.90
CA GLY A 55 19.29 -29.85 -2.97
C GLY A 55 19.64 -28.39 -2.75
N ASP A 56 20.14 -28.08 -1.55
CA ASP A 56 20.71 -26.79 -1.25
C ASP A 56 21.64 -26.38 -2.39
N VAL A 57 21.24 -25.36 -3.15
CA VAL A 57 22.08 -24.81 -4.21
C VAL A 57 23.27 -24.20 -3.51
N ALA A 58 24.45 -24.84 -3.63
CA ALA A 58 25.67 -24.33 -3.04
C ALA A 58 26.08 -23.08 -3.85
N PHE A 59 25.93 -21.93 -3.25
CA PHE A 59 26.45 -20.68 -3.79
C PHE A 59 27.95 -20.56 -3.52
N GLY A 60 28.67 -19.95 -4.47
CA GLY A 60 30.12 -19.77 -4.36
C GLY A 60 30.52 -18.89 -3.16
N PRO A 61 31.76 -19.03 -2.65
CA PRO A 61 32.28 -18.15 -1.61
C PRO A 61 32.26 -16.70 -2.11
N GLY A 62 31.73 -15.77 -1.29
CA GLY A 62 31.60 -14.35 -1.62
C GLY A 62 30.29 -13.98 -2.33
N SER A 63 29.33 -14.90 -2.43
CA SER A 63 27.99 -14.56 -2.90
C SER A 63 27.25 -13.64 -1.92
N PHE A 64 26.48 -12.70 -2.47
CA PHE A 64 25.66 -11.77 -1.69
C PHE A 64 24.25 -12.34 -1.48
N ASN A 65 23.66 -12.10 -0.32
CA ASN A 65 22.29 -12.47 0.00
C ASN A 65 21.49 -11.25 0.44
N LEU A 66 20.42 -10.96 -0.26
CA LEU A 66 19.42 -9.96 0.10
C LEU A 66 18.23 -10.66 0.76
N THR A 67 18.11 -10.58 2.08
CA THR A 67 17.02 -11.22 2.82
C THR A 67 15.83 -10.29 3.05
N GLU A 68 16.07 -8.99 3.15
CA GLU A 68 15.06 -7.96 3.40
C GLU A 68 15.27 -6.78 2.43
N PRO A 69 14.45 -6.66 1.37
CA PRO A 69 14.63 -5.60 0.37
C PRO A 69 14.46 -4.17 0.88
N ARG A 70 13.82 -3.96 2.04
CA ARG A 70 13.63 -2.63 2.65
C ARG A 70 14.78 -2.21 3.59
N VAL A 71 15.80 -3.05 3.73
CA VAL A 71 16.95 -2.75 4.60
C VAL A 71 17.54 -1.37 4.28
N GLY A 72 17.91 -0.61 5.31
CA GLY A 72 18.55 0.70 5.20
C GLY A 72 17.62 1.88 4.81
N LEU A 73 16.41 1.63 4.28
CA LEU A 73 15.51 2.73 3.87
C LEU A 73 15.04 3.58 5.05
N ALA A 74 14.85 2.99 6.22
CA ALA A 74 14.43 3.72 7.42
C ALA A 74 15.46 4.73 7.92
N ASP A 75 16.72 4.59 7.53
CA ASP A 75 17.82 5.48 7.95
C ASP A 75 17.95 6.71 7.03
N LEU A 76 17.33 6.68 5.85
CA LEU A 76 17.36 7.78 4.89
C LEU A 76 16.50 8.94 5.38
N ALA A 77 16.98 10.19 5.20
CA ALA A 77 16.22 11.39 5.50
C ALA A 77 15.06 11.57 4.51
N SER A 78 15.28 11.21 3.26
CA SER A 78 14.30 11.30 2.18
C SER A 78 14.71 10.45 0.98
N TYR A 79 13.74 10.06 0.18
CA TYR A 79 13.96 9.37 -1.11
C TYR A 79 12.68 9.35 -1.96
N LYS A 80 12.88 9.03 -3.24
CA LYS A 80 11.83 8.63 -4.16
C LYS A 80 12.10 7.20 -4.61
N ALA A 81 11.18 6.28 -4.31
CA ALA A 81 11.18 4.91 -4.81
C ALA A 81 10.18 4.77 -5.96
N THR A 82 10.61 4.18 -7.07
CA THR A 82 9.75 3.87 -8.22
C THR A 82 9.85 2.38 -8.50
N LEU A 83 8.71 1.68 -8.56
CA LEU A 83 8.63 0.28 -8.99
C LEU A 83 7.65 0.16 -10.14
N THR A 84 8.10 -0.36 -11.27
CA THR A 84 7.24 -0.74 -12.39
C THR A 84 7.19 -2.25 -12.51
N LEU A 85 5.99 -2.81 -12.45
CA LEU A 85 5.70 -4.20 -12.75
C LEU A 85 5.07 -4.26 -14.13
N SER A 86 5.63 -5.06 -15.05
CA SER A 86 5.13 -5.22 -16.41
C SER A 86 4.98 -6.69 -16.76
N PHE A 87 3.85 -7.06 -17.34
CA PHE A 87 3.58 -8.39 -17.86
C PHE A 87 3.29 -8.34 -19.35
N ALA A 88 3.88 -9.28 -20.08
CA ALA A 88 3.58 -9.53 -21.49
C ALA A 88 3.50 -11.04 -21.74
N GLY A 89 2.37 -11.51 -22.24
CA GLY A 89 2.15 -12.94 -22.43
C GLY A 89 0.77 -13.27 -22.94
N THR A 90 0.24 -14.40 -22.52
CA THR A 90 -1.12 -14.83 -22.84
C THR A 90 -1.87 -15.25 -21.57
N GLN A 91 -3.18 -15.10 -21.60
CA GLN A 91 -4.11 -15.65 -20.63
C GLN A 91 -5.25 -16.33 -21.37
N ASP A 92 -5.48 -17.63 -21.11
CA ASP A 92 -6.46 -18.46 -21.83
C ASP A 92 -6.29 -18.35 -23.36
N GLY A 93 -5.05 -18.32 -23.86
CA GLY A 93 -4.69 -18.19 -25.26
C GLY A 93 -4.90 -16.79 -25.87
N LYS A 94 -5.28 -15.79 -25.07
CA LYS A 94 -5.42 -14.39 -25.52
C LYS A 94 -4.21 -13.59 -25.08
N SER A 95 -3.70 -12.74 -25.97
CA SER A 95 -2.64 -11.80 -25.63
C SER A 95 -3.03 -10.94 -24.45
N GLN A 96 -2.09 -10.76 -23.53
CA GLN A 96 -2.23 -9.94 -22.32
C GLN A 96 -0.97 -9.08 -22.16
N GLN A 97 -1.17 -7.78 -22.01
CA GLN A 97 -0.10 -6.84 -21.71
C GLN A 97 -0.59 -5.80 -20.72
N TRP A 98 0.09 -5.67 -19.59
CA TRP A 98 -0.25 -4.65 -18.59
C TRP A 98 1.00 -4.15 -17.87
N SER A 99 0.91 -2.97 -17.28
CA SER A 99 1.89 -2.46 -16.33
C SER A 99 1.23 -1.78 -15.12
N LYS A 100 1.97 -1.76 -14.00
CA LYS A 100 1.63 -1.02 -12.79
C LYS A 100 2.88 -0.32 -12.30
N THR A 101 2.77 0.99 -12.10
CA THR A 101 3.85 1.80 -11.57
C THR A 101 3.48 2.35 -10.20
N TYR A 102 4.33 2.11 -9.24
CA TYR A 102 4.25 2.61 -7.87
C TYR A 102 5.32 3.67 -7.70
N VAL A 103 4.95 4.87 -7.34
CA VAL A 103 5.90 5.96 -7.06
C VAL A 103 5.68 6.43 -5.63
N MET A 104 6.64 6.18 -4.76
CA MET A 104 6.62 6.64 -3.37
C MET A 104 7.65 7.72 -3.13
N LEU A 105 7.21 8.83 -2.57
CA LEU A 105 8.03 9.88 -2.01
C LEU A 105 8.00 9.74 -0.49
N THR A 106 9.16 9.85 0.15
CA THR A 106 9.28 9.72 1.61
C THR A 106 10.18 10.81 2.16
N THR A 107 9.80 11.38 3.30
CA THR A 107 10.69 12.22 4.14
C THR A 107 10.49 11.86 5.60
N LYS A 108 11.57 11.95 6.38
CA LYS A 108 11.62 11.61 7.79
C LYS A 108 11.29 12.80 8.69
N ASP A 109 11.71 14.00 8.29
CA ASP A 109 11.51 15.23 9.06
C ASP A 109 11.15 16.42 8.14
N PRO A 110 9.91 16.93 8.20
CA PRO A 110 8.76 16.33 8.88
C PRO A 110 8.35 14.99 8.25
N ALA A 111 7.88 14.05 9.08
CA ALA A 111 7.49 12.73 8.60
C ALA A 111 6.30 12.83 7.63
N ALA A 112 6.52 12.47 6.38
CA ALA A 112 5.48 12.44 5.35
C ALA A 112 5.80 11.40 4.27
N ARG A 113 4.75 10.87 3.64
CA ARG A 113 4.82 9.94 2.51
C ARG A 113 3.74 10.26 1.51
N GLN A 114 4.04 10.00 0.25
CA GLN A 114 3.09 10.11 -0.84
C GLN A 114 3.29 8.93 -1.77
N LEU A 115 2.21 8.24 -2.13
CA LEU A 115 2.21 7.14 -3.08
C LEU A 115 1.26 7.46 -4.23
N THR A 116 1.74 7.28 -5.44
CA THR A 116 0.91 7.25 -6.65
C THR A 116 0.98 5.85 -7.27
N ILE A 117 -0.16 5.31 -7.66
CA ILE A 117 -0.26 4.03 -8.36
C ILE A 117 -0.93 4.28 -9.70
N ASP A 118 -0.19 4.08 -10.78
CA ASP A 118 -0.69 4.13 -12.15
C ASP A 118 -0.78 2.72 -12.72
N LYS A 119 -1.80 2.47 -13.55
CA LYS A 119 -2.04 1.18 -14.19
C LYS A 119 -2.36 1.41 -15.66
N SER A 120 -1.88 0.53 -16.51
CA SER A 120 -2.17 0.58 -17.94
C SER A 120 -2.25 -0.83 -18.55
N GLY A 121 -2.86 -0.93 -19.73
CA GLY A 121 -2.96 -2.17 -20.49
C GLY A 121 -4.21 -2.99 -20.18
N ASP A 122 -4.16 -4.25 -20.58
CA ASP A 122 -5.31 -5.15 -20.54
C ASP A 122 -5.74 -5.48 -19.12
N ASN A 123 -7.08 -5.57 -18.92
CA ASN A 123 -7.71 -5.90 -17.64
C ASN A 123 -7.31 -4.99 -16.46
N SER A 124 -6.74 -3.82 -16.73
CA SER A 124 -6.41 -2.84 -15.70
C SER A 124 -7.48 -1.76 -15.63
N ASP A 125 -7.80 -1.32 -14.42
CA ASP A 125 -8.48 -0.05 -14.20
C ASP A 125 -7.43 1.07 -14.31
N PRO A 126 -7.46 1.92 -15.35
CA PRO A 126 -6.44 2.95 -15.55
C PRO A 126 -6.58 4.13 -14.59
N THR A 127 -7.58 4.10 -13.70
CA THR A 127 -7.79 5.19 -12.73
C THR A 127 -6.59 5.26 -11.78
N PRO A 128 -5.81 6.36 -11.77
CA PRO A 128 -4.69 6.51 -10.86
C PRO A 128 -5.17 6.60 -9.41
N VAL A 129 -4.40 6.00 -8.51
CA VAL A 129 -4.65 6.07 -7.07
C VAL A 129 -3.57 6.93 -6.45
N PHE A 130 -4.00 7.93 -5.70
CA PHE A 130 -3.14 8.78 -4.88
C PHE A 130 -3.39 8.47 -3.41
N MET A 131 -2.34 8.28 -2.65
CA MET A 131 -2.36 8.17 -1.19
C MET A 131 -1.25 9.05 -0.60
N ALA A 132 -1.48 9.60 0.57
CA ALA A 132 -0.45 10.35 1.29
C ALA A 132 -0.63 10.22 2.80
N GLU A 133 0.47 10.39 3.53
CA GLU A 133 0.50 10.53 4.98
C GLU A 133 1.30 11.78 5.31
N ALA A 134 0.67 12.76 5.94
CA ALA A 134 1.31 13.99 6.36
C ALA A 134 0.56 14.60 7.54
N GLY A 135 1.31 15.19 8.50
CA GLY A 135 0.71 15.88 9.65
C GLY A 135 -0.18 14.99 10.53
N GLY A 136 0.00 13.68 10.51
CA GLY A 136 -0.82 12.70 11.25
C GLY A 136 -2.08 12.23 10.52
N ALA A 137 -2.39 12.76 9.35
CA ALA A 137 -3.50 12.34 8.51
C ALA A 137 -3.04 11.44 7.36
N ALA A 138 -3.87 10.47 7.00
CA ALA A 138 -3.78 9.67 5.78
C ALA A 138 -4.82 10.16 4.78
N TYR A 139 -4.42 10.32 3.54
CA TYR A 139 -5.24 10.81 2.43
C TYR A 139 -5.34 9.73 1.36
N GLU A 140 -6.52 9.57 0.77
CA GLU A 140 -6.73 8.71 -0.40
C GLU A 140 -7.61 9.42 -1.43
N ARG A 141 -7.24 9.29 -2.70
CA ARG A 141 -8.03 9.76 -3.84
C ARG A 141 -7.87 8.81 -5.02
N ARG A 142 -8.96 8.55 -5.73
CA ARG A 142 -8.98 7.78 -6.99
C ARG A 142 -9.37 8.70 -8.14
N GLY A 143 -8.51 8.79 -9.13
CA GLY A 143 -8.74 9.65 -10.29
C GLY A 143 -9.08 11.08 -9.90
N THR A 144 -10.28 11.51 -10.24
CA THR A 144 -10.83 12.85 -9.94
C THR A 144 -11.82 12.85 -8.78
N ASP A 145 -11.99 11.73 -8.07
CA ASP A 145 -12.91 11.63 -6.94
C ASP A 145 -12.51 12.59 -5.81
N ALA A 146 -13.41 12.78 -4.84
CA ALA A 146 -13.10 13.52 -3.63
C ALA A 146 -11.92 12.88 -2.91
N CYS A 147 -11.03 13.72 -2.37
CA CYS A 147 -9.96 13.26 -1.52
C CYS A 147 -10.49 13.05 -0.10
N ASN A 148 -10.37 11.83 0.39
CA ASN A 148 -10.76 11.47 1.75
C ASN A 148 -9.55 11.58 2.69
N ALA A 149 -9.77 12.10 3.90
CA ALA A 149 -8.77 12.14 4.94
C ALA A 149 -9.21 11.27 6.13
N THR A 150 -8.27 10.51 6.70
CA THR A 150 -8.48 9.68 7.88
C THR A 150 -7.31 9.82 8.83
N VAL A 151 -7.44 9.35 10.08
CA VAL A 151 -6.30 9.23 10.99
C VAL A 151 -5.41 8.07 10.56
N ILE A 152 -4.09 8.26 10.66
CA ILE A 152 -3.14 7.17 10.40
C ILE A 152 -3.35 6.07 11.46
N ASP A 153 -3.68 4.87 11.01
CA ASP A 153 -3.79 3.68 11.86
C ASP A 153 -2.40 3.07 12.06
N PRO A 154 -1.89 3.00 13.30
CA PRO A 154 -0.62 2.37 13.59
C PRO A 154 -0.57 0.92 13.07
N GLY A 155 0.47 0.56 12.30
CA GLY A 155 0.60 -0.74 11.66
C GLY A 155 -0.09 -0.86 10.29
N ASN A 156 -0.78 0.20 9.83
CA ASN A 156 -1.37 0.31 8.50
C ASN A 156 -0.82 1.47 7.68
N SER A 157 0.35 1.97 8.03
CA SER A 157 1.00 3.08 7.31
C SER A 157 1.31 2.72 5.86
N LEU A 158 1.50 3.74 5.01
CA LEU A 158 1.92 3.54 3.62
C LEU A 158 3.25 2.78 3.54
N ALA A 159 4.19 3.03 4.48
CA ALA A 159 5.46 2.31 4.53
C ALA A 159 5.27 0.81 4.84
N ASP A 160 4.34 0.46 5.71
CA ASP A 160 4.11 -0.93 6.08
C ASP A 160 3.47 -1.72 4.92
N ARG A 161 2.57 -1.08 4.19
CA ARG A 161 1.72 -1.76 3.20
C ARG A 161 2.19 -1.59 1.76
N TRP A 162 2.82 -0.47 1.42
CA TRP A 162 3.02 -0.05 0.03
C TRP A 162 4.44 0.40 -0.29
N GLU A 163 5.42 0.20 0.60
CA GLU A 163 6.81 0.50 0.27
C GLU A 163 7.24 -0.29 -0.97
N PRO A 164 7.62 0.38 -2.09
CA PRO A 164 7.93 -0.30 -3.35
C PRO A 164 9.00 -1.37 -3.24
N ALA A 165 10.03 -1.16 -2.41
CA ALA A 165 11.04 -2.16 -2.13
C ALA A 165 10.48 -3.44 -1.48
N GLY A 166 9.37 -3.34 -0.75
CA GLY A 166 8.69 -4.49 -0.15
C GLY A 166 8.06 -5.46 -1.15
N PHE A 167 7.92 -5.06 -2.42
CA PHE A 167 7.45 -5.93 -3.51
C PHE A 167 8.57 -6.65 -4.25
N LEU A 168 9.84 -6.38 -3.92
CA LEU A 168 10.98 -7.05 -4.50
C LEU A 168 11.17 -8.42 -3.86
N ALA A 169 11.61 -9.39 -4.66
CA ALA A 169 11.98 -10.68 -4.15
C ALA A 169 13.34 -10.62 -3.43
N GLY A 170 13.46 -11.30 -2.31
CA GLY A 170 14.75 -11.56 -1.69
C GLY A 170 15.62 -12.44 -2.60
N VAL A 171 16.92 -12.19 -2.62
CA VAL A 171 17.88 -12.85 -3.51
C VAL A 171 18.89 -13.62 -2.69
N ARG A 172 19.18 -14.86 -3.08
CA ARG A 172 20.24 -15.69 -2.49
C ARG A 172 21.34 -15.98 -3.50
N GLY A 173 22.58 -15.85 -3.09
CA GLY A 173 23.72 -16.26 -3.90
C GLY A 173 23.96 -15.39 -5.13
N ALA A 174 23.63 -14.11 -5.10
CA ALA A 174 23.95 -13.19 -6.17
C ALA A 174 25.46 -13.05 -6.37
N GLU A 175 25.89 -12.99 -7.61
CA GLU A 175 27.32 -12.93 -8.00
C GLU A 175 27.73 -11.47 -8.20
N ALA A 176 28.85 -11.05 -7.59
CA ALA A 176 29.36 -9.69 -7.74
C ALA A 176 29.74 -9.42 -9.21
N ALA A 177 29.28 -8.28 -9.72
CA ALA A 177 29.54 -7.81 -11.08
C ALA A 177 30.40 -6.54 -11.13
N GLY A 178 30.69 -5.94 -9.98
CA GLY A 178 31.51 -4.73 -9.84
C GLY A 178 30.88 -3.70 -8.92
N SER A 179 31.38 -2.46 -9.01
CA SER A 179 30.85 -1.32 -8.26
C SER A 179 30.78 -0.11 -9.17
N GLU A 180 29.71 0.67 -9.06
CA GLU A 180 29.49 1.87 -9.87
C GLU A 180 28.63 2.90 -9.13
N THR A 181 28.47 4.08 -9.72
CA THR A 181 27.56 5.11 -9.18
C THR A 181 26.23 5.05 -9.93
N VAL A 182 25.14 4.76 -9.22
CA VAL A 182 23.77 4.72 -9.75
C VAL A 182 22.92 5.75 -9.03
N ASN A 183 22.23 6.62 -9.79
CA ASN A 183 21.36 7.67 -9.24
C ASN A 183 22.07 8.59 -8.20
N GLY A 184 23.39 8.77 -8.35
CA GLY A 184 24.24 9.56 -7.45
C GLY A 184 24.70 8.82 -6.20
N VAL A 185 24.42 7.52 -6.07
CA VAL A 185 24.80 6.67 -4.93
C VAL A 185 25.88 5.67 -5.38
N ALA A 186 26.96 5.54 -4.62
CA ALA A 186 27.95 4.48 -4.83
C ALA A 186 27.32 3.13 -4.46
N ALA A 187 27.34 2.18 -5.36
CA ALA A 187 26.67 0.91 -5.20
C ALA A 187 27.50 -0.26 -5.72
N ASP A 188 27.37 -1.40 -5.06
CA ASP A 188 27.88 -2.68 -5.55
C ASP A 188 26.85 -3.33 -6.44
N HIS A 189 27.26 -3.80 -7.60
CA HIS A 189 26.43 -4.44 -8.61
C HIS A 189 26.53 -5.96 -8.51
N TYR A 190 25.37 -6.63 -8.59
CA TYR A 190 25.23 -8.07 -8.50
C TYR A 190 24.33 -8.61 -9.58
N ASN A 191 24.68 -9.79 -10.14
CA ASN A 191 23.83 -10.56 -11.06
C ASN A 191 23.23 -11.77 -10.35
N PHE A 192 22.03 -12.18 -10.75
CA PHE A 192 21.37 -13.37 -10.22
C PHE A 192 20.40 -13.98 -11.26
N ASP A 193 20.00 -15.23 -11.04
CA ASP A 193 19.08 -15.98 -11.89
C ASP A 193 18.03 -16.74 -11.06
N GLU A 194 17.29 -17.67 -11.67
CA GLU A 194 16.26 -18.46 -11.01
C GLU A 194 16.75 -19.29 -9.82
N ARG A 195 18.05 -19.58 -9.72
CA ARG A 195 18.64 -20.29 -8.57
C ARG A 195 18.49 -19.48 -7.28
N ALA A 196 18.53 -18.15 -7.41
CA ALA A 196 18.39 -17.23 -6.28
C ALA A 196 17.02 -17.32 -5.58
N PHE A 197 16.02 -17.85 -6.28
CA PHE A 197 14.63 -17.98 -5.80
C PHE A 197 14.19 -19.43 -5.58
N ALA A 198 15.08 -20.40 -5.73
CA ALA A 198 14.78 -21.84 -5.72
C ALA A 198 13.70 -22.23 -6.77
N GLN A 199 13.71 -21.60 -7.95
CA GLN A 199 12.72 -21.77 -9.02
C GLN A 199 13.24 -22.58 -10.21
N LEU A 200 14.32 -23.35 -10.04
CA LEU A 200 14.87 -24.21 -11.08
C LEU A 200 13.80 -25.16 -11.65
N GLY A 201 13.60 -25.10 -12.96
CA GLY A 201 12.62 -25.93 -13.67
C GLY A 201 11.15 -25.45 -13.54
N ILE A 202 10.88 -24.36 -12.84
CA ILE A 202 9.54 -23.78 -12.71
C ILE A 202 9.45 -22.51 -13.57
N ALA A 203 10.46 -21.64 -13.50
CA ALA A 203 10.55 -20.42 -14.28
C ALA A 203 12.00 -20.17 -14.66
N LYS A 204 12.21 -19.32 -15.68
CA LYS A 204 13.52 -18.82 -16.07
C LYS A 204 13.62 -17.36 -15.66
N SER A 205 14.60 -17.02 -14.84
CA SER A 205 14.80 -15.66 -14.35
C SER A 205 16.19 -15.14 -14.66
N THR A 206 16.29 -13.84 -14.91
CA THR A 206 17.55 -13.08 -14.96
C THR A 206 17.34 -11.78 -14.21
N GLY A 207 18.29 -11.39 -13.38
CA GLY A 207 18.17 -10.17 -12.60
C GLY A 207 19.51 -9.53 -12.28
N GLU A 208 19.42 -8.25 -11.99
CA GLU A 208 20.53 -7.40 -11.60
C GLU A 208 20.07 -6.54 -10.42
N MET A 209 20.95 -6.28 -9.48
CA MET A 209 20.69 -5.35 -8.38
C MET A 209 21.92 -4.53 -8.02
N TRP A 210 21.68 -3.31 -7.59
CA TRP A 210 22.66 -2.37 -7.10
C TRP A 210 22.35 -2.04 -5.66
N VAL A 211 23.27 -2.36 -4.79
CA VAL A 211 23.13 -2.17 -3.33
C VAL A 211 24.08 -1.08 -2.91
N ALA A 212 23.58 -0.05 -2.23
CA ALA A 212 24.40 1.05 -1.73
C ALA A 212 25.54 0.53 -0.85
N THR A 213 26.76 0.97 -1.12
CA THR A 213 27.94 0.60 -0.32
C THR A 213 27.87 1.13 1.11
N ASP A 214 27.14 2.24 1.29
CA ASP A 214 26.81 2.81 2.61
C ASP A 214 25.30 2.65 2.86
N GLY A 215 24.95 2.05 3.98
CA GLY A 215 23.56 1.80 4.39
C GLY A 215 22.90 0.54 3.82
N GLY A 216 23.47 -0.10 2.79
CA GLY A 216 23.03 -1.42 2.29
C GLY A 216 21.64 -1.47 1.65
N TYR A 217 21.03 -0.33 1.34
CA TYR A 217 19.72 -0.28 0.67
C TYR A 217 19.84 -0.51 -0.84
N ILE A 218 18.75 -1.00 -1.44
CA ILE A 218 18.69 -1.21 -2.90
C ILE A 218 18.53 0.14 -3.59
N VAL A 219 19.46 0.47 -4.51
CA VAL A 219 19.40 1.66 -5.37
C VAL A 219 18.66 1.37 -6.66
N LYS A 220 18.87 0.15 -7.20
CA LYS A 220 18.23 -0.32 -8.43
C LYS A 220 18.07 -1.83 -8.37
N TYR A 221 16.98 -2.34 -8.94
CA TYR A 221 16.72 -3.77 -9.04
C TYR A 221 15.93 -4.04 -10.32
N ILE A 222 16.43 -4.94 -11.13
CA ILE A 222 15.76 -5.40 -12.34
C ILE A 222 15.65 -6.91 -12.25
N LEU A 223 14.44 -7.43 -12.47
CA LEU A 223 14.19 -8.87 -12.53
C LEU A 223 13.24 -9.13 -13.68
N THR A 224 13.62 -10.04 -14.58
CA THR A 224 12.76 -10.57 -15.64
C THR A 224 12.56 -12.05 -15.41
N THR A 225 11.31 -12.48 -15.28
CA THR A 225 10.94 -13.89 -15.08
C THR A 225 10.02 -14.34 -16.20
N GLN A 226 10.41 -15.36 -16.93
CA GLN A 226 9.59 -16.06 -17.92
C GLN A 226 9.08 -17.35 -17.33
N GLY A 227 7.77 -17.57 -17.41
CA GLY A 227 7.10 -18.73 -16.85
C GLY A 227 5.84 -19.12 -17.64
N ASP A 228 5.36 -20.31 -17.31
CA ASP A 228 4.11 -20.88 -17.80
C ASP A 228 3.10 -21.09 -16.65
N ALA A 229 2.11 -21.95 -16.87
CA ALA A 229 1.09 -22.29 -15.89
C ALA A 229 1.65 -22.80 -14.54
N ASN A 230 2.85 -23.40 -14.51
CA ASN A 230 3.46 -23.87 -13.27
C ASN A 230 3.92 -22.69 -12.38
N TYR A 231 4.24 -21.58 -12.99
CA TYR A 231 4.68 -20.37 -12.28
C TYR A 231 3.54 -19.36 -12.06
N PHE A 232 2.81 -19.03 -13.14
CA PHE A 232 1.77 -17.99 -13.12
C PHE A 232 0.37 -18.50 -12.79
N GLY A 233 0.15 -19.82 -12.81
CA GLY A 233 -1.15 -20.45 -12.68
C GLY A 233 -1.79 -20.82 -14.02
N GLU A 234 -2.87 -21.62 -13.95
CA GLU A 234 -3.53 -22.21 -15.11
C GLU A 234 -3.94 -21.15 -16.16
N GLY A 235 -3.62 -21.44 -17.42
CA GLY A 235 -3.95 -20.61 -18.56
C GLY A 235 -3.07 -19.38 -18.76
N ILE A 236 -2.06 -19.15 -17.91
CA ILE A 236 -1.20 -17.98 -17.99
C ILE A 236 0.24 -18.40 -18.35
N GLU A 237 0.78 -17.80 -19.39
CA GLU A 237 2.20 -17.89 -19.76
C GLU A 237 2.72 -16.54 -20.23
N GLY A 238 3.99 -16.24 -19.94
CA GLY A 238 4.56 -14.96 -20.35
C GLY A 238 5.80 -14.55 -19.59
N THR A 239 6.05 -13.26 -19.64
CA THR A 239 7.20 -12.61 -18.99
C THR A 239 6.70 -11.53 -18.05
N LEU A 240 7.14 -11.58 -16.81
CA LEU A 240 6.92 -10.55 -15.79
C LEU A 240 8.25 -9.87 -15.49
N THR A 241 8.26 -8.54 -15.50
CA THR A 241 9.43 -7.72 -15.21
C THR A 241 9.17 -6.83 -14.01
N TRP A 242 10.13 -6.76 -13.10
CA TRP A 242 10.25 -5.79 -12.03
C TRP A 242 11.35 -4.81 -12.39
N ASP A 243 11.05 -3.54 -12.34
CA ASP A 243 12.02 -2.45 -12.54
C ASP A 243 11.86 -1.47 -11.38
N TYR A 244 12.83 -1.48 -10.46
CA TYR A 244 12.84 -0.64 -9.27
C TYR A 244 14.02 0.32 -9.31
N GLU A 245 13.75 1.58 -8.97
CA GLU A 245 14.76 2.61 -8.81
C GLU A 245 14.52 3.45 -7.55
N LEU A 246 15.60 3.71 -6.82
CA LEU A 246 15.66 4.67 -5.73
C LEU A 246 16.44 5.91 -6.20
N THR A 247 15.83 7.08 -6.07
CA THR A 247 16.40 8.35 -6.50
C THR A 247 16.22 9.43 -5.44
N GLY A 248 16.95 10.55 -5.55
CA GLY A 248 16.79 11.68 -4.65
C GLY A 248 17.12 11.37 -3.18
N VAL A 249 18.04 10.43 -2.94
CA VAL A 249 18.45 9.99 -1.60
C VAL A 249 19.00 11.18 -0.81
N ASN A 250 18.39 11.44 0.36
CA ASN A 250 18.72 12.54 1.27
C ASN A 250 18.65 13.95 0.63
N LEU A 251 17.91 14.08 -0.48
CA LEU A 251 17.63 15.38 -1.11
C LEU A 251 16.26 15.92 -0.70
N PRO A 252 16.03 17.24 -0.71
CA PRO A 252 14.73 17.82 -0.41
C PRO A 252 13.63 17.21 -1.29
N VAL A 253 12.52 16.82 -0.67
CA VAL A 253 11.33 16.30 -1.35
C VAL A 253 10.18 17.27 -1.17
N VAL A 254 9.46 17.54 -2.24
CA VAL A 254 8.24 18.38 -2.22
C VAL A 254 7.04 17.44 -2.29
N PHE A 255 6.13 17.58 -1.34
CA PHE A 255 4.86 16.86 -1.29
C PHE A 255 3.75 17.78 -1.78
N ASP A 256 3.09 17.43 -2.86
CA ASP A 256 1.93 18.13 -3.37
C ASP A 256 0.65 17.31 -3.09
N LEU A 257 -0.10 17.72 -2.07
CA LEU A 257 -1.45 17.23 -1.90
C LEU A 257 -2.33 17.81 -3.02
N PRO A 258 -3.18 16.99 -3.67
CA PRO A 258 -4.15 17.49 -4.62
C PRO A 258 -5.01 18.59 -4.03
N THR A 259 -5.36 19.58 -4.84
CA THR A 259 -6.13 20.78 -4.40
C THR A 259 -7.50 20.47 -3.80
N ASN A 260 -8.03 19.28 -4.07
CA ASN A 260 -9.27 18.77 -3.49
C ASN A 260 -9.08 17.92 -2.22
N CYS A 261 -7.84 17.76 -1.73
CA CYS A 261 -7.58 17.17 -0.42
C CYS A 261 -7.77 18.23 0.68
N PRO A 262 -8.32 17.84 1.85
CA PRO A 262 -8.46 18.74 2.99
C PRO A 262 -7.07 19.19 3.49
N ALA A 263 -6.86 20.49 3.59
CA ALA A 263 -5.54 21.04 3.99
C ALA A 263 -5.57 21.81 5.32
N GLY A 264 -6.75 22.25 5.78
CA GLY A 264 -6.94 23.03 6.99
C GLY A 264 -7.25 22.18 8.22
N MET A 265 -6.86 22.68 9.41
CA MET A 265 -7.31 22.08 10.68
C MET A 265 -8.83 22.24 10.83
N VAL A 266 -9.48 21.24 11.39
CA VAL A 266 -10.92 21.32 11.68
C VAL A 266 -11.14 22.28 12.85
N ASN A 267 -11.86 23.36 12.58
CA ASN A 267 -12.28 24.32 13.60
C ASN A 267 -13.75 24.04 13.97
N ALA A 268 -13.96 23.02 14.81
CA ALA A 268 -15.27 22.66 15.33
C ALA A 268 -15.21 22.59 16.86
N PRO A 269 -16.29 22.97 17.57
CA PRO A 269 -16.36 22.87 19.01
C PRO A 269 -16.34 21.43 19.48
N LEU A 270 -15.66 21.17 20.60
CA LEU A 270 -15.64 19.86 21.25
C LEU A 270 -16.83 19.72 22.21
N LEU A 271 -17.41 18.53 22.29
CA LEU A 271 -18.36 18.17 23.32
C LEU A 271 -17.69 18.18 24.71
N PRO A 272 -18.44 18.49 25.78
CA PRO A 272 -17.92 18.35 27.13
C PRO A 272 -17.40 16.93 27.41
N GLY A 273 -16.28 16.85 28.12
CA GLY A 273 -15.65 15.57 28.44
C GLY A 273 -14.97 14.87 27.24
N ALA A 274 -14.61 15.62 26.21
CA ALA A 274 -13.84 15.09 25.10
C ALA A 274 -12.48 14.54 25.57
N THR A 275 -12.17 13.32 25.15
CA THR A 275 -10.92 12.59 25.43
C THR A 275 -10.35 12.01 24.14
N ASN A 276 -9.10 11.57 24.15
CA ASN A 276 -8.42 10.98 22.98
C ASN A 276 -8.50 11.87 21.73
N ILE A 277 -8.34 13.20 21.92
CA ILE A 277 -8.50 14.18 20.85
C ILE A 277 -7.36 14.06 19.85
N GLN A 278 -7.71 13.84 18.59
CA GLN A 278 -6.83 13.86 17.44
C GLN A 278 -7.32 14.95 16.49
N ASN A 279 -6.54 16.01 16.29
CA ASN A 279 -6.85 17.07 15.35
C ASN A 279 -5.69 17.20 14.37
N VAL A 280 -5.93 16.81 13.13
CA VAL A 280 -4.97 16.80 12.02
C VAL A 280 -5.58 17.53 10.83
N PRO A 281 -4.81 17.92 9.81
CA PRO A 281 -5.38 18.58 8.65
C PRO A 281 -6.52 17.81 8.04
N GLY A 282 -7.69 18.43 7.96
CA GLY A 282 -8.91 17.86 7.40
C GLY A 282 -9.71 16.98 8.33
N LEU A 283 -9.22 16.66 9.56
CA LEU A 283 -9.89 15.69 10.42
C LEU A 283 -9.75 16.01 11.90
N LEU A 284 -10.87 15.94 12.61
CA LEU A 284 -10.93 15.99 14.08
C LEU A 284 -11.66 14.74 14.58
N ALA A 285 -10.99 13.94 15.41
CA ALA A 285 -11.59 12.76 16.05
C ALA A 285 -11.43 12.82 17.56
N TYR A 286 -12.41 12.34 18.32
CA TYR A 286 -12.33 12.23 19.77
C TYR A 286 -13.43 11.33 20.35
N ASP A 287 -13.27 10.92 21.58
CA ASP A 287 -14.26 10.18 22.36
C ASP A 287 -14.97 11.12 23.37
N THR A 288 -16.24 10.84 23.68
CA THR A 288 -17.03 11.57 24.68
C THR A 288 -18.01 10.64 25.38
N SER A 289 -18.38 10.99 26.61
CA SER A 289 -19.44 10.31 27.35
C SER A 289 -20.87 10.76 27.01
N SER A 290 -21.03 11.75 26.12
CA SER A 290 -22.33 12.20 25.64
C SER A 290 -23.07 11.11 24.88
N SER A 291 -24.39 11.09 24.94
CA SER A 291 -25.18 10.17 24.11
C SER A 291 -25.10 10.55 22.62
N LEU A 292 -25.40 9.59 21.73
CA LEU A 292 -25.49 9.83 20.28
C LEU A 292 -26.42 11.01 19.96
N ALA A 293 -27.61 11.04 20.59
CA ALA A 293 -28.62 12.08 20.37
C ALA A 293 -28.15 13.46 20.86
N ASP A 294 -27.53 13.52 22.04
CA ASP A 294 -27.02 14.79 22.61
C ASP A 294 -25.86 15.32 21.75
N ALA A 295 -24.99 14.45 21.27
CA ALA A 295 -23.89 14.80 20.39
C ALA A 295 -24.40 15.34 19.03
N ALA A 296 -25.37 14.69 18.43
CA ALA A 296 -25.98 15.15 17.18
C ALA A 296 -26.66 16.53 17.37
N ALA A 297 -27.44 16.70 18.43
CA ALA A 297 -28.10 17.98 18.76
C ALA A 297 -27.08 19.10 19.03
N PHE A 298 -25.96 18.77 19.68
CA PHE A 298 -24.87 19.72 19.91
C PHE A 298 -24.32 20.27 18.59
N TYR A 299 -23.96 19.44 17.64
CA TYR A 299 -23.40 19.87 16.36
C TYR A 299 -24.41 20.60 15.49
N GLN A 300 -25.67 20.17 15.44
CA GLN A 300 -26.75 20.90 14.76
C GLN A 300 -26.86 22.35 15.27
N LYS A 301 -26.58 22.59 16.54
CA LYS A 301 -26.66 23.90 17.17
C LYS A 301 -25.35 24.72 17.05
N GLN A 302 -24.20 24.05 17.16
CA GLN A 302 -22.92 24.75 17.33
C GLN A 302 -22.15 24.99 16.03
N ILE A 303 -22.38 24.22 14.98
CA ILE A 303 -21.70 24.38 13.68
C ILE A 303 -22.25 25.57 12.87
N PRO A 304 -23.58 25.81 12.78
CA PRO A 304 -24.11 26.92 11.98
C PRO A 304 -23.60 28.31 12.39
N PRO A 305 -23.42 28.66 13.69
CA PRO A 305 -22.84 29.94 14.07
C PRO A 305 -21.42 30.18 13.55
N LEU A 306 -20.70 29.15 13.12
CA LEU A 306 -19.38 29.23 12.49
C LEU A 306 -19.42 29.52 10.99
N GLY A 307 -20.62 29.75 10.45
CA GLY A 307 -20.84 30.06 9.03
C GLY A 307 -21.12 28.84 8.15
N TRP A 308 -21.32 27.69 8.74
CA TRP A 308 -21.68 26.47 8.01
C TRP A 308 -23.19 26.31 7.91
N THR A 309 -23.65 25.80 6.78
CA THR A 309 -25.08 25.51 6.52
C THR A 309 -25.30 24.00 6.56
N LEU A 310 -26.21 23.52 7.41
CA LEU A 310 -26.61 22.11 7.45
C LEU A 310 -27.28 21.71 6.14
N LEU A 311 -26.86 20.59 5.57
CA LEU A 311 -27.38 20.02 4.32
C LEU A 311 -28.40 18.91 4.61
N GLY A 312 -29.67 19.21 4.40
CA GLY A 312 -30.75 18.23 4.62
C GLY A 312 -30.98 17.89 6.09
N ASP A 313 -31.76 16.83 6.32
CA ASP A 313 -32.00 16.29 7.65
C ASP A 313 -30.87 15.32 8.03
N PRO A 314 -30.40 15.33 9.29
CA PRO A 314 -29.41 14.37 9.74
C PRO A 314 -29.86 12.92 9.54
N ALA A 315 -29.00 12.11 8.94
CA ALA A 315 -29.22 10.67 8.84
C ALA A 315 -28.86 10.00 10.17
N THR A 316 -29.83 9.49 10.90
CA THR A 316 -29.63 8.87 12.22
C THR A 316 -30.24 7.47 12.28
N ASN A 317 -29.53 6.57 12.98
CA ASN A 317 -30.02 5.26 13.39
C ASN A 317 -29.60 5.00 14.86
N ASP A 318 -29.81 3.80 15.37
CA ASP A 318 -29.55 3.46 16.78
C ASP A 318 -28.06 3.58 17.18
N THR A 319 -27.13 3.49 16.22
CA THR A 319 -25.70 3.45 16.49
C THR A 319 -24.90 4.57 15.82
N THR A 320 -25.49 5.29 14.85
CA THR A 320 -24.75 6.28 14.06
C THR A 320 -25.63 7.49 13.75
N ALA A 321 -25.06 8.68 13.81
CA ALA A 321 -25.63 9.90 13.27
C ALA A 321 -24.62 10.54 12.30
N LEU A 322 -25.14 11.00 11.15
CA LEU A 322 -24.38 11.67 10.09
C LEU A 322 -24.99 13.06 9.89
N LEU A 323 -24.16 14.09 9.95
CA LEU A 323 -24.55 15.47 9.69
C LEU A 323 -23.61 16.06 8.66
N ASP A 324 -24.18 16.56 7.56
CA ASP A 324 -23.40 17.20 6.50
C ASP A 324 -23.64 18.70 6.50
N PHE A 325 -22.56 19.46 6.38
CA PHE A 325 -22.58 20.93 6.32
C PHE A 325 -21.81 21.41 5.10
N SER A 326 -22.14 22.64 4.64
CA SER A 326 -21.42 23.32 3.57
C SER A 326 -21.08 24.77 3.95
N GLN A 327 -19.93 25.25 3.48
CA GLN A 327 -19.51 26.65 3.56
C GLN A 327 -18.72 27.02 2.28
N GLY A 328 -19.36 27.74 1.38
CA GLY A 328 -18.77 28.02 0.07
C GLY A 328 -18.55 26.74 -0.74
N ASN A 329 -17.31 26.43 -1.09
CA ASN A 329 -16.90 25.22 -1.77
C ASN A 329 -16.35 24.12 -0.83
N GLN A 330 -16.49 24.29 0.47
CA GLN A 330 -16.09 23.31 1.46
C GLN A 330 -17.27 22.53 1.99
N THR A 331 -17.06 21.28 2.37
CA THR A 331 -17.99 20.45 3.09
C THR A 331 -17.38 20.05 4.45
N MET A 332 -18.24 19.85 5.43
CA MET A 332 -17.90 19.28 6.72
C MET A 332 -18.88 18.16 7.01
N THR A 333 -18.39 16.95 7.23
CA THR A 333 -19.19 15.80 7.63
C THR A 333 -18.89 15.48 9.08
N VAL A 334 -19.92 15.44 9.93
CA VAL A 334 -19.81 14.99 11.32
C VAL A 334 -20.42 13.59 11.43
N ILE A 335 -19.57 12.62 11.76
CA ILE A 335 -19.94 11.22 11.96
C ILE A 335 -19.87 10.94 13.46
N ILE A 336 -20.97 10.50 14.02
CA ILE A 336 -21.09 10.19 15.45
C ILE A 336 -21.49 8.73 15.57
N THR A 337 -20.70 7.95 16.31
CA THR A 337 -20.93 6.51 16.46
C THR A 337 -20.99 6.15 17.94
N SER A 338 -22.06 5.46 18.38
CA SER A 338 -22.13 4.89 19.73
C SER A 338 -21.24 3.64 19.84
N GLY A 339 -20.53 3.51 20.95
CA GLY A 339 -19.70 2.36 21.29
C GLY A 339 -19.89 1.95 22.75
N ASP A 340 -19.27 0.85 23.17
CA ASP A 340 -19.41 0.27 24.53
C ASP A 340 -18.92 1.23 25.64
N ALA A 341 -17.97 2.12 25.33
CA ALA A 341 -17.36 3.05 26.29
C ALA A 341 -17.87 4.49 26.17
N GLY A 342 -18.86 4.76 25.31
CA GLY A 342 -19.36 6.11 25.04
C GLY A 342 -19.56 6.36 23.55
N THR A 343 -19.48 7.61 23.15
CA THR A 343 -19.68 8.05 21.77
C THR A 343 -18.35 8.49 21.15
N LYS A 344 -18.06 8.03 19.93
CA LYS A 344 -16.96 8.51 19.13
C LYS A 344 -17.46 9.54 18.13
N VAL A 345 -16.75 10.66 18.02
CA VAL A 345 -17.02 11.73 17.06
C VAL A 345 -15.86 11.82 16.08
N LEU A 346 -16.21 11.86 14.81
CA LEU A 346 -15.30 12.11 13.70
C LEU A 346 -15.85 13.27 12.87
N ILE A 347 -15.02 14.28 12.60
CA ILE A 347 -15.37 15.44 11.78
C ILE A 347 -14.38 15.51 10.64
N GLU A 348 -14.88 15.46 9.41
CA GLU A 348 -14.09 15.49 8.20
C GLU A 348 -14.36 16.77 7.41
N LEU A 349 -13.31 17.44 6.93
CA LEU A 349 -13.41 18.50 5.95
C LEU A 349 -13.20 17.93 4.56
N GLY A 350 -14.09 18.28 3.65
CA GLY A 350 -13.98 17.99 2.23
C GLY A 350 -14.08 19.25 1.38
N SER A 351 -14.00 19.10 0.07
CA SER A 351 -14.32 20.15 -0.89
C SER A 351 -15.39 19.68 -1.84
N THR A 352 -16.39 20.51 -2.11
CA THR A 352 -17.30 20.25 -3.21
C THR A 352 -16.54 20.43 -4.52
N GLN A 353 -16.43 19.38 -5.30
CA GLN A 353 -15.89 19.50 -6.66
C GLN A 353 -16.81 20.41 -7.46
N ALA A 354 -16.26 21.48 -8.01
CA ALA A 354 -17.02 22.29 -8.97
C ALA A 354 -17.47 21.36 -10.11
N PRO A 355 -18.75 21.40 -10.53
CA PRO A 355 -19.21 20.56 -11.65
C PRO A 355 -18.32 20.87 -12.86
N VAL A 356 -17.69 19.81 -13.41
CA VAL A 356 -16.93 19.89 -14.65
C VAL A 356 -17.88 20.48 -15.70
N PRO A 357 -17.56 21.61 -16.34
CA PRO A 357 -18.42 22.17 -17.37
C PRO A 357 -18.61 21.12 -18.46
N THR A 358 -19.84 20.68 -18.64
CA THR A 358 -20.21 19.77 -19.73
C THR A 358 -19.82 20.47 -21.04
N PRO A 359 -18.98 19.85 -21.89
CA PRO A 359 -18.67 20.45 -23.18
C PRO A 359 -20.01 20.67 -23.94
N THR A 360 -20.27 21.92 -24.26
CA THR A 360 -21.42 22.27 -25.09
C THR A 360 -21.19 21.68 -26.47
N PRO A 361 -22.19 20.97 -27.07
CA PRO A 361 -22.08 20.27 -28.35
C PRO A 361 -21.79 21.21 -29.51
#